data_5aac91dc985feac0ab0dcd485005255f
#
_entry.id   5aac91dc985feac0ab0dcd485005255f
#
_cell.length_a   1.000
_cell.length_b   1.000
_cell.length_c   1.000
_cell.angle_alpha   90.00
_cell.angle_beta   90.00
_cell.angle_gamma   90.00
#
_symmetry.space_group_name_H-M   'P 1'
#
loop_
_entity.id
_entity.type
_entity.pdbx_description
1 polymer ?
#
loop_
_entity_poly.entity_id
_entity_poly.type
_entity_poly.pdbx_seq_one_letter_code
_entity_poly.pdbx_strand_id
1 'polypeptide(L)'
;EAHELLTPALGLHLLLYAGLPLLLLSRIQIMPRPLSRALGMRLMTIAAALALTALVIFPQFRAVSSLIRNHREARNLITPANYLSAGFRLARSELAAPTGPREVIAADASRVLEVVTGRRPKLLVLAIGETVRSANFGLSGYARDTTPELRRLDLVSYPRVQACGTSTEVSLPCMFSAVGRRDYDEARIHRQQSLLHVLDRVGFKVRWLDNQSGCKGVCDGLP
;
A
#
# COMPACT_ATOMS: atom_id res chain seq x y z
N GLU A 1 -3.25 7.23 -6.91
CA GLU A 1 -3.36 7.73 -5.50
C GLU A 1 -2.61 9.05 -5.29
N ALA A 2 -1.36 9.20 -5.77
CA ALA A 2 -0.61 10.44 -5.56
C ALA A 2 -1.25 11.66 -6.26
N HIS A 3 -1.86 11.46 -7.43
CA HIS A 3 -2.54 12.53 -8.18
C HIS A 3 -3.81 13.04 -7.48
N GLU A 4 -4.49 12.22 -6.70
CA GLU A 4 -5.70 12.60 -5.96
C GLU A 4 -5.40 13.57 -4.81
N LEU A 5 -4.15 13.56 -4.33
CA LEU A 5 -3.67 14.49 -3.30
C LEU A 5 -3.30 15.87 -3.84
N LEU A 6 -3.15 16.02 -5.17
CA LEU A 6 -2.85 17.30 -5.81
C LEU A 6 -4.10 18.17 -5.92
N THR A 7 -4.56 18.67 -4.79
CA THR A 7 -5.73 19.56 -4.72
C THR A 7 -5.30 21.03 -4.75
N PRO A 8 -6.19 21.96 -5.19
CA PRO A 8 -5.93 23.40 -5.08
C PRO A 8 -5.62 23.84 -3.65
N ALA A 9 -6.24 23.19 -2.65
CA ALA A 9 -5.99 23.43 -1.24
C ALA A 9 -4.52 23.10 -0.86
N LEU A 10 -3.97 22.00 -1.37
CA LEU A 10 -2.56 21.67 -1.16
C LEU A 10 -1.64 22.74 -1.76
N GLY A 11 -1.96 23.23 -2.97
CA GLY A 11 -1.22 24.32 -3.60
C GLY A 11 -1.21 25.58 -2.75
N LEU A 12 -2.36 25.98 -2.20
CA LEU A 12 -2.48 27.13 -1.30
C LEU A 12 -1.66 26.94 -0.01
N HIS A 13 -1.69 25.75 0.60
CA HIS A 13 -0.90 25.44 1.79
C HIS A 13 0.60 25.51 1.50
N LEU A 14 1.06 24.97 0.38
CA LEU A 14 2.45 25.06 -0.04
C LEU A 14 2.88 26.50 -0.26
N LEU A 15 2.03 27.33 -0.86
CA LEU A 15 2.31 28.73 -1.09
C LEU A 15 2.39 29.51 0.22
N LEU A 16 1.48 29.27 1.15
CA LEU A 16 1.44 29.95 2.46
C LEU A 16 2.57 29.47 3.39
N TYR A 17 2.78 28.16 3.50
CA TYR A 17 3.72 27.63 4.51
C TYR A 17 5.14 27.41 4.02
N ALA A 18 5.36 27.34 2.70
CA ALA A 18 6.69 27.27 2.12
C ALA A 18 7.04 28.52 1.31
N GLY A 19 6.18 28.94 0.39
CA GLY A 19 6.44 30.07 -0.50
C GLY A 19 6.61 31.40 0.25
N LEU A 20 5.69 31.73 1.16
CA LEU A 20 5.77 32.97 1.93
C LEU A 20 7.02 33.04 2.83
N PRO A 21 7.36 32.02 3.64
CA PRO A 21 8.61 32.03 4.41
C PRO A 21 9.86 32.09 3.55
N LEU A 22 9.91 31.40 2.41
CA LEU A 22 11.04 31.49 1.48
C LEU A 22 11.21 32.92 0.90
N LEU A 23 10.09 33.54 0.54
CA LEU A 23 10.08 34.91 0.04
C LEU A 23 10.53 35.91 1.11
N LEU A 24 10.14 35.74 2.36
CA LEU A 24 10.62 36.54 3.48
C LEU A 24 12.12 36.31 3.72
N LEU A 25 12.57 35.05 3.72
CA LEU A 25 13.99 34.71 3.88
C LEU A 25 14.87 35.27 2.76
N SER A 26 14.37 35.32 1.52
CA SER A 26 15.11 35.92 0.38
C SER A 26 15.37 37.42 0.52
N ARG A 27 14.60 38.09 1.38
CA ARG A 27 14.79 39.54 1.69
C ARG A 27 15.77 39.75 2.83
N ILE A 28 16.21 38.74 3.55
CA ILE A 28 17.15 38.83 4.66
C ILE A 28 18.56 38.70 4.10
N GLN A 29 19.39 39.71 4.32
CA GLN A 29 20.81 39.64 3.99
C GLN A 29 21.54 38.80 5.03
N ILE A 30 21.90 37.59 4.64
CA ILE A 30 22.67 36.68 5.50
C ILE A 30 24.14 37.06 5.37
N MET A 31 24.75 37.48 6.47
CA MET A 31 26.19 37.73 6.49
C MET A 31 26.96 36.43 6.24
N PRO A 32 27.83 36.39 5.20
CA PRO A 32 28.61 35.18 4.92
C PRO A 32 29.61 34.93 6.06
N ARG A 33 29.53 33.76 6.64
CA ARG A 33 30.52 33.26 7.61
C ARG A 33 31.48 32.29 6.93
N PRO A 34 32.75 32.20 7.35
CA PRO A 34 33.65 31.20 6.82
C PRO A 34 33.08 29.82 7.04
N LEU A 35 33.14 28.97 6.01
CA LEU A 35 32.46 27.66 5.94
C LEU A 35 32.78 26.78 7.14
N SER A 36 34.04 26.76 7.60
CA SER A 36 34.49 25.99 8.75
C SER A 36 33.73 26.37 10.05
N ARG A 37 33.62 27.68 10.29
CA ARG A 37 32.90 28.18 11.49
C ARG A 37 31.39 27.95 11.39
N ALA A 38 30.82 28.11 10.19
CA ALA A 38 29.40 27.83 9.95
C ALA A 38 29.07 26.35 10.14
N LEU A 39 29.92 25.45 9.64
CA LEU A 39 29.77 24.01 9.80
C LEU A 39 29.94 23.58 11.26
N GLY A 40 30.96 24.09 11.93
CA GLY A 40 31.19 23.80 13.36
C GLY A 40 30.01 24.21 14.23
N MET A 41 29.47 25.41 14.03
CA MET A 41 28.26 25.85 14.78
C MET A 41 27.03 24.96 14.48
N ARG A 42 26.81 24.57 13.21
CA ARG A 42 25.70 23.69 12.85
C ARG A 42 25.84 22.31 13.50
N LEU A 43 27.04 21.74 13.46
CA LEU A 43 27.31 20.44 14.10
C LEU A 43 27.10 20.52 15.62
N MET A 44 27.58 21.61 16.25
CA MET A 44 27.39 21.82 17.68
C MET A 44 25.90 22.00 18.05
N THR A 45 25.11 22.73 17.27
CA THR A 45 23.68 22.87 17.51
C THR A 45 22.93 21.54 17.33
N ILE A 46 23.28 20.75 16.31
CA ILE A 46 22.73 19.41 16.10
C ILE A 46 23.09 18.49 17.28
N ALA A 47 24.36 18.49 17.70
CA ALA A 47 24.82 17.68 18.84
C ALA A 47 24.11 18.07 20.14
N ALA A 48 23.96 19.36 20.40
CA ALA A 48 23.24 19.87 21.56
C ALA A 48 21.75 19.47 21.52
N ALA A 49 21.10 19.59 20.37
CA ALA A 49 19.71 19.18 20.20
C ALA A 49 19.53 17.67 20.40
N LEU A 50 20.42 16.83 19.86
CA LEU A 50 20.40 15.38 20.08
C LEU A 50 20.65 15.02 21.54
N ALA A 51 21.60 15.66 22.22
CA ALA A 51 21.87 15.44 23.62
C ALA A 51 20.68 15.82 24.51
N LEU A 52 20.03 16.96 24.22
CA LEU A 52 18.83 17.40 24.93
C LEU A 52 17.67 16.40 24.71
N THR A 53 17.47 15.96 23.47
CA THR A 53 16.45 14.96 23.14
C THR A 53 16.71 13.64 23.87
N ALA A 54 17.96 13.17 23.90
CA ALA A 54 18.34 11.97 24.64
C ALA A 54 18.10 12.13 26.15
N LEU A 55 18.45 13.29 26.71
CA LEU A 55 18.24 13.59 28.14
C LEU A 55 16.76 13.56 28.52
N VAL A 56 15.87 14.03 27.65
CA VAL A 56 14.41 14.00 27.89
C VAL A 56 13.83 12.61 27.71
N ILE A 57 14.29 11.86 26.69
CA ILE A 57 13.74 10.53 26.36
C ILE A 57 14.25 9.46 27.32
N PHE A 58 15.52 9.54 27.76
CA PHE A 58 16.16 8.50 28.55
C PHE A 58 15.42 8.16 29.86
N PRO A 59 14.99 9.12 30.68
CA PRO A 59 14.20 8.85 31.88
C PRO A 59 12.85 8.20 31.60
N GLN A 60 12.27 8.49 30.44
CA GLN A 60 10.96 8.01 30.02
C GLN A 60 11.03 6.87 28.99
N PHE A 61 12.20 6.24 28.84
CA PHE A 61 12.47 5.26 27.79
C PHE A 61 11.42 4.13 27.75
N ARG A 62 10.97 3.66 28.91
CA ARG A 62 9.95 2.60 29.03
C ARG A 62 8.61 3.06 28.44
N ALA A 63 8.16 4.26 28.74
CA ALA A 63 6.91 4.82 28.26
C ALA A 63 6.97 5.09 26.74
N VAL A 64 8.06 5.72 26.28
CA VAL A 64 8.29 6.03 24.85
C VAL A 64 8.40 4.74 24.02
N SER A 65 9.15 3.75 24.52
CA SER A 65 9.30 2.45 23.86
C SER A 65 7.96 1.69 23.77
N SER A 66 7.16 1.73 24.83
CA SER A 66 5.81 1.16 24.85
C SER A 66 4.88 1.87 23.87
N LEU A 67 4.91 3.21 23.84
CA LEU A 67 4.13 4.02 22.91
C LEU A 67 4.45 3.68 21.45
N ILE A 68 5.74 3.67 21.10
CA ILE A 68 6.19 3.37 19.71
C ILE A 68 5.82 1.94 19.29
N ARG A 69 5.84 0.99 20.23
CA ARG A 69 5.50 -0.41 19.97
C ARG A 69 4.00 -0.61 19.79
N ASN A 70 3.20 0.02 20.63
CA ASN A 70 1.74 -0.15 20.65
C ASN A 70 1.05 0.75 19.62
N HIS A 71 1.63 1.91 19.31
CA HIS A 71 1.10 2.90 18.36
C HIS A 71 2.09 3.10 17.20
N ARG A 72 2.15 2.12 16.31
CA ARG A 72 3.04 2.17 15.12
C ARG A 72 2.78 3.40 14.24
N GLU A 73 1.55 3.87 14.23
CA GLU A 73 1.11 5.06 13.50
C GLU A 73 1.80 6.34 14.00
N ALA A 74 2.11 6.42 15.31
CA ALA A 74 2.79 7.58 15.88
C ALA A 74 4.15 7.88 15.23
N ARG A 75 4.84 6.86 14.74
CA ARG A 75 6.11 7.04 13.98
C ARG A 75 5.91 7.82 12.68
N ASN A 76 4.74 7.67 12.07
CA ASN A 76 4.43 8.34 10.81
C ASN A 76 4.06 9.82 11.02
N LEU A 77 3.84 10.25 12.27
CA LEU A 77 3.53 11.64 12.61
C LEU A 77 4.78 12.47 12.91
N ILE A 78 5.95 11.83 13.06
CA ILE A 78 7.21 12.51 13.38
C ILE A 78 7.80 13.12 12.10
N THR A 79 7.52 14.40 11.87
CA THR A 79 8.12 15.16 10.77
C THR A 79 9.49 15.75 11.18
N PRO A 80 10.49 15.80 10.29
CA PRO A 80 10.53 15.36 8.89
C PRO A 80 10.93 13.88 8.70
N ALA A 81 11.14 13.12 9.77
CA ALA A 81 11.66 11.74 9.70
C ALA A 81 10.74 10.80 8.90
N ASN A 82 9.42 11.01 8.96
CA ASN A 82 8.44 10.26 8.17
C ASN A 82 8.67 10.43 6.66
N TYR A 83 8.90 11.67 6.18
CA TYR A 83 9.15 11.93 4.76
C TYR A 83 10.47 11.32 4.29
N LEU A 84 11.53 11.46 5.09
CA LEU A 84 12.83 10.88 4.77
C LEU A 84 12.75 9.34 4.72
N SER A 85 12.07 8.73 5.69
CA SER A 85 11.89 7.27 5.74
C SER A 85 10.98 6.76 4.62
N ALA A 86 9.96 7.51 4.23
CA ALA A 86 9.09 7.19 3.11
C ALA A 86 9.84 7.31 1.77
N GLY A 87 10.59 8.39 1.56
CA GLY A 87 11.42 8.58 0.38
C GLY A 87 12.49 7.50 0.22
N PHE A 88 13.16 7.14 1.32
CA PHE A 88 14.14 6.06 1.30
C PHE A 88 13.52 4.71 0.97
N ARG A 89 12.35 4.40 1.55
CA ARG A 89 11.61 3.16 1.22
C ARG A 89 11.17 3.12 -0.22
N LEU A 90 10.66 4.23 -0.76
CA LEU A 90 10.24 4.34 -2.15
C LEU A 90 11.43 4.14 -3.09
N ALA A 91 12.55 4.85 -2.86
CA ALA A 91 13.75 4.67 -3.67
C ALA A 91 14.26 3.23 -3.63
N ARG A 92 14.23 2.59 -2.46
CA ARG A 92 14.63 1.19 -2.32
C ARG A 92 13.67 0.22 -3.01
N SER A 93 12.34 0.47 -2.97
CA SER A 93 11.36 -0.37 -3.65
C SER A 93 11.47 -0.28 -5.17
N GLU A 94 11.71 0.92 -5.70
CA GLU A 94 11.96 1.12 -7.13
C GLU A 94 13.24 0.42 -7.61
N LEU A 95 14.32 0.50 -6.81
CA LEU A 95 15.58 -0.19 -7.11
C LEU A 95 15.48 -1.71 -6.97
N ALA A 96 14.57 -2.21 -6.14
CA ALA A 96 14.35 -3.64 -5.90
C ALA A 96 13.21 -4.21 -6.76
N ALA A 97 12.52 -3.38 -7.55
CA ALA A 97 11.46 -3.83 -8.44
C ALA A 97 12.02 -4.86 -9.44
N PRO A 98 11.40 -6.03 -9.59
CA PRO A 98 11.87 -7.04 -10.52
C PRO A 98 11.80 -6.50 -11.95
N THR A 99 12.94 -6.33 -12.58
CA THR A 99 13.07 -5.89 -13.98
C THR A 99 13.14 -7.12 -14.89
N GLY A 100 12.05 -7.78 -15.13
CA GLY A 100 12.05 -8.96 -16.02
C GLY A 100 10.65 -9.57 -16.17
N PRO A 101 10.49 -10.51 -17.11
CA PRO A 101 9.23 -11.23 -17.23
C PRO A 101 8.95 -11.99 -15.93
N ARG A 102 7.68 -12.03 -15.55
CA ARG A 102 7.25 -12.75 -14.35
C ARG A 102 7.51 -14.25 -14.48
N GLU A 103 7.90 -14.85 -13.40
CA GLU A 103 8.06 -16.31 -13.29
C GLU A 103 6.73 -17.01 -13.58
N VAL A 104 6.76 -17.98 -14.49
CA VAL A 104 5.58 -18.76 -14.88
C VAL A 104 5.21 -19.71 -13.75
N ILE A 105 3.96 -19.65 -13.31
CA ILE A 105 3.38 -20.61 -12.34
C ILE A 105 2.39 -21.54 -13.05
N ALA A 106 2.17 -22.73 -12.49
CA ALA A 106 1.24 -23.71 -13.03
C ALA A 106 1.42 -23.91 -14.56
N ALA A 107 2.64 -24.20 -14.97
CA ALA A 107 2.98 -24.37 -16.40
C ALA A 107 2.23 -25.57 -17.04
N ASP A 108 1.81 -26.52 -16.21
CA ASP A 108 1.03 -27.71 -16.55
C ASP A 108 -0.49 -27.45 -16.59
N ALA A 109 -0.94 -26.24 -16.26
CA ALA A 109 -2.36 -25.91 -16.29
C ALA A 109 -2.92 -26.08 -17.70
N SER A 110 -4.05 -26.77 -17.79
CA SER A 110 -4.77 -26.99 -19.05
C SER A 110 -6.28 -26.77 -18.85
N ARG A 111 -6.94 -26.34 -19.92
CA ARG A 111 -8.39 -26.20 -19.91
C ARG A 111 -9.02 -27.53 -20.24
N VAL A 112 -9.83 -28.07 -19.33
CA VAL A 112 -10.71 -29.21 -19.65
C VAL A 112 -11.84 -28.67 -20.53
N LEU A 113 -11.73 -28.93 -21.84
CA LEU A 113 -12.78 -28.62 -22.79
C LEU A 113 -13.86 -29.69 -22.65
N GLU A 114 -14.93 -29.41 -21.94
CA GLU A 114 -16.17 -30.14 -22.11
C GLU A 114 -16.72 -29.82 -23.51
N VAL A 115 -16.52 -30.71 -24.45
CA VAL A 115 -17.13 -30.63 -25.79
C VAL A 115 -18.62 -30.93 -25.63
N VAL A 116 -19.37 -29.91 -25.21
CA VAL A 116 -20.84 -29.94 -25.24
C VAL A 116 -21.29 -29.04 -26.34
N THR A 117 -21.58 -29.62 -27.46
CA THR A 117 -22.21 -28.97 -28.61
C THR A 117 -23.48 -28.24 -28.19
N GLY A 118 -23.56 -26.92 -28.48
CA GLY A 118 -24.74 -26.11 -28.21
C GLY A 118 -24.78 -25.33 -26.90
N ARG A 119 -23.73 -25.34 -26.08
CA ARG A 119 -23.70 -24.54 -24.84
C ARG A 119 -23.35 -23.07 -25.11
N ARG A 120 -24.09 -22.18 -24.44
CA ARG A 120 -23.79 -20.74 -24.36
C ARG A 120 -22.43 -20.52 -23.68
N PRO A 121 -21.69 -19.46 -24.06
CA PRO A 121 -20.43 -19.14 -23.39
C PRO A 121 -20.66 -18.92 -21.89
N LYS A 122 -19.77 -19.46 -21.06
CA LYS A 122 -19.80 -19.25 -19.61
C LYS A 122 -19.10 -17.93 -19.28
N LEU A 123 -19.73 -17.10 -18.49
CA LEU A 123 -19.15 -15.88 -17.92
C LEU A 123 -18.96 -16.12 -16.41
N LEU A 124 -17.75 -15.93 -15.91
CA LEU A 124 -17.44 -15.84 -14.50
C LEU A 124 -17.16 -14.38 -14.15
N VAL A 125 -17.95 -13.82 -13.24
CA VAL A 125 -17.74 -12.49 -12.70
C VAL A 125 -17.19 -12.62 -11.29
N LEU A 126 -15.99 -12.11 -11.05
CA LEU A 126 -15.37 -12.08 -9.75
C LEU A 126 -15.42 -10.65 -9.23
N ALA A 127 -16.33 -10.38 -8.30
CA ALA A 127 -16.46 -9.06 -7.65
C ALA A 127 -15.59 -9.01 -6.40
N ILE A 128 -14.62 -8.11 -6.38
CA ILE A 128 -13.70 -7.93 -5.24
C ILE A 128 -14.15 -6.71 -4.47
N GLY A 129 -14.57 -6.92 -3.22
CA GLY A 129 -14.98 -5.84 -2.34
C GLY A 129 -13.79 -5.08 -1.78
N GLU A 130 -13.92 -3.75 -1.71
CA GLU A 130 -12.95 -2.87 -1.07
C GLU A 130 -13.43 -2.50 0.34
N THR A 131 -12.51 -2.51 1.31
CA THR A 131 -12.76 -2.09 2.71
C THR A 131 -13.89 -2.87 3.40
N VAL A 132 -14.16 -4.10 2.98
CA VAL A 132 -15.20 -4.96 3.56
C VAL A 132 -14.69 -5.62 4.83
N ARG A 133 -15.22 -5.21 5.98
CA ARG A 133 -14.88 -5.76 7.27
C ARG A 133 -15.93 -6.79 7.71
N SER A 134 -15.52 -8.02 8.01
CA SER A 134 -16.43 -9.09 8.44
C SER A 134 -17.30 -8.70 9.65
N ALA A 135 -16.72 -7.98 10.63
CA ALA A 135 -17.46 -7.53 11.82
C ALA A 135 -18.60 -6.53 11.52
N ASN A 136 -18.62 -5.93 10.31
CA ASN A 136 -19.66 -5.00 9.86
C ASN A 136 -20.46 -5.55 8.67
N PHE A 137 -20.31 -6.85 8.38
CA PHE A 137 -20.97 -7.49 7.25
C PHE A 137 -22.23 -8.21 7.72
N GLY A 138 -23.40 -7.83 7.19
CA GLY A 138 -24.71 -8.33 7.64
C GLY A 138 -24.85 -9.84 7.59
N LEU A 139 -24.35 -10.50 6.54
CA LEU A 139 -24.36 -11.96 6.42
C LEU A 139 -23.42 -12.66 7.43
N SER A 140 -22.51 -11.93 8.05
CA SER A 140 -21.64 -12.43 9.13
C SER A 140 -22.23 -12.22 10.53
N GLY A 141 -23.47 -11.74 10.64
CA GLY A 141 -24.15 -11.55 11.92
C GLY A 141 -24.05 -10.13 12.50
N TYR A 142 -23.67 -9.14 11.69
CA TYR A 142 -23.70 -7.74 12.12
C TYR A 142 -25.14 -7.26 12.36
N ALA A 143 -25.38 -6.53 13.46
CA ALA A 143 -26.72 -6.14 13.91
C ALA A 143 -27.43 -5.20 12.93
N ARG A 144 -26.69 -4.40 12.14
CA ARG A 144 -27.27 -3.58 11.08
C ARG A 144 -27.32 -4.36 9.78
N ASP A 145 -28.40 -4.17 9.02
CA ASP A 145 -28.54 -4.80 7.71
C ASP A 145 -27.70 -4.06 6.66
N THR A 146 -26.43 -4.46 6.53
CA THR A 146 -25.48 -3.89 5.57
C THR A 146 -25.42 -4.66 4.26
N THR A 147 -26.12 -5.78 4.15
CA THR A 147 -26.13 -6.66 2.97
C THR A 147 -27.56 -7.08 2.58
N PRO A 148 -28.55 -6.16 2.46
CA PRO A 148 -29.94 -6.54 2.27
C PRO A 148 -30.17 -7.27 0.95
N GLU A 149 -29.50 -6.87 -0.13
CA GLU A 149 -29.67 -7.49 -1.43
C GLU A 149 -29.01 -8.88 -1.49
N LEU A 150 -27.84 -9.03 -0.89
CA LEU A 150 -27.15 -10.33 -0.84
C LEU A 150 -27.96 -11.36 -0.04
N ARG A 151 -28.67 -10.92 0.99
CA ARG A 151 -29.54 -11.80 1.81
C ARG A 151 -30.71 -12.41 1.02
N ARG A 152 -31.14 -11.77 -0.06
CA ARG A 152 -32.21 -12.24 -0.93
C ARG A 152 -31.76 -13.27 -1.95
N LEU A 153 -30.45 -13.44 -2.11
CA LEU A 153 -29.87 -14.37 -3.07
C LEU A 153 -29.65 -15.74 -2.42
N ASP A 154 -29.82 -16.80 -3.19
CA ASP A 154 -29.36 -18.13 -2.82
C ASP A 154 -27.83 -18.18 -3.00
N LEU A 155 -27.11 -18.00 -1.90
CA LEU A 155 -25.65 -17.89 -1.91
C LEU A 155 -25.01 -18.69 -0.78
N VAL A 156 -23.76 -19.09 -0.98
CA VAL A 156 -22.91 -19.67 0.05
C VAL A 156 -22.03 -18.59 0.66
N SER A 157 -22.13 -18.39 1.97
CA SER A 157 -21.32 -17.41 2.71
C SER A 157 -20.25 -18.10 3.55
N TYR A 158 -19.03 -17.55 3.53
CA TYR A 158 -17.90 -18.02 4.33
C TYR A 158 -17.57 -17.00 5.43
N PRO A 159 -18.07 -17.18 6.66
CA PRO A 159 -17.95 -16.16 7.71
C PRO A 159 -16.54 -16.03 8.30
N ARG A 160 -15.65 -16.98 8.07
CA ARG A 160 -14.29 -17.01 8.63
C ARG A 160 -13.21 -16.92 7.58
N VAL A 161 -13.30 -15.92 6.71
CA VAL A 161 -12.26 -15.60 5.72
C VAL A 161 -11.28 -14.60 6.29
N GLN A 162 -9.99 -14.86 6.10
CA GLN A 162 -8.91 -13.99 6.56
C GLN A 162 -8.08 -13.53 5.37
N ALA A 163 -7.96 -12.21 5.20
CA ALA A 163 -7.06 -11.61 4.22
C ALA A 163 -5.59 -11.78 4.62
N CYS A 164 -4.69 -11.65 3.66
CA CYS A 164 -3.25 -11.66 3.90
C CYS A 164 -2.78 -10.43 4.67
N GLY A 165 -3.45 -9.30 4.48
CA GLY A 165 -3.16 -8.03 5.15
C GLY A 165 -4.37 -7.10 5.15
N THR A 166 -4.21 -5.95 5.78
CA THR A 166 -5.26 -4.93 5.95
C THR A 166 -5.27 -3.86 4.86
N SER A 167 -4.29 -3.88 3.96
CA SER A 167 -4.23 -2.99 2.80
C SER A 167 -4.51 -3.77 1.50
N THR A 168 -5.10 -3.10 0.54
CA THR A 168 -5.37 -3.63 -0.81
C THR A 168 -4.07 -4.02 -1.51
N GLU A 169 -3.00 -3.27 -1.29
CA GLU A 169 -1.66 -3.52 -1.81
C GLU A 169 -1.11 -4.90 -1.44
N VAL A 170 -1.45 -5.39 -0.24
CA VAL A 170 -1.03 -6.69 0.28
C VAL A 170 -2.07 -7.77 -0.03
N SER A 171 -3.35 -7.48 0.21
CA SER A 171 -4.40 -8.50 0.16
C SER A 171 -4.75 -8.93 -1.27
N LEU A 172 -4.77 -7.98 -2.22
CA LEU A 172 -5.19 -8.28 -3.59
C LEU A 172 -4.16 -9.15 -4.33
N PRO A 173 -2.86 -8.83 -4.39
CA PRO A 173 -1.87 -9.72 -4.99
C PRO A 173 -1.80 -11.09 -4.33
N CYS A 174 -1.94 -11.16 -3.01
CA CYS A 174 -1.97 -12.43 -2.29
C CYS A 174 -3.18 -13.30 -2.65
N MET A 175 -4.36 -12.70 -2.83
CA MET A 175 -5.59 -13.40 -3.20
C MET A 175 -5.44 -14.11 -4.56
N PHE A 176 -4.71 -13.52 -5.50
CA PHE A 176 -4.48 -14.06 -6.84
C PHE A 176 -3.16 -14.82 -6.99
N SER A 177 -2.40 -15.00 -5.90
CA SER A 177 -1.15 -15.75 -5.91
C SER A 177 -1.33 -17.22 -5.55
N ALA A 178 -0.37 -18.04 -5.94
CA ALA A 178 -0.30 -19.44 -5.53
C ALA A 178 0.23 -19.62 -4.08
N VAL A 179 0.84 -18.58 -3.50
CA VAL A 179 1.52 -18.65 -2.19
C VAL A 179 0.51 -18.62 -1.05
N GLY A 180 -0.49 -17.73 -1.12
CA GLY A 180 -1.49 -17.57 -0.09
C GLY A 180 -0.98 -16.94 1.20
N ARG A 181 -1.85 -16.91 2.23
CA ARG A 181 -1.60 -16.20 3.50
C ARG A 181 -0.57 -16.87 4.40
N ARG A 182 -0.52 -18.21 4.42
CA ARG A 182 0.35 -18.94 5.35
C ARG A 182 1.83 -18.76 5.05
N ASP A 183 2.15 -18.75 3.76
CA ASP A 183 3.51 -18.65 3.26
C ASP A 183 3.73 -17.30 2.55
N TYR A 184 3.08 -16.24 3.06
CA TYR A 184 3.11 -14.92 2.45
C TYR A 184 4.53 -14.39 2.30
N ASP A 185 4.92 -14.17 1.06
CA ASP A 185 6.18 -13.54 0.65
C ASP A 185 5.87 -12.52 -0.46
N GLU A 186 5.89 -11.25 -0.12
CA GLU A 186 5.56 -10.14 -1.02
C GLU A 186 6.47 -10.13 -2.26
N ALA A 187 7.76 -10.32 -2.07
CA ALA A 187 8.72 -10.30 -3.17
C ALA A 187 8.49 -11.47 -4.14
N ARG A 188 8.14 -12.64 -3.62
CA ARG A 188 7.79 -13.81 -4.43
C ARG A 188 6.49 -13.58 -5.20
N ILE A 189 5.46 -13.05 -4.54
CA ILE A 189 4.15 -12.77 -5.16
C ILE A 189 4.32 -11.81 -6.33
N HIS A 190 5.11 -10.75 -6.19
CA HIS A 190 5.35 -9.78 -7.26
C HIS A 190 6.24 -10.31 -8.39
N ARG A 191 7.12 -11.28 -8.12
CA ARG A 191 7.93 -11.92 -9.16
C ARG A 191 7.17 -12.96 -9.97
N GLN A 192 6.13 -13.56 -9.42
CA GLN A 192 5.37 -14.63 -10.05
C GLN A 192 4.16 -14.11 -10.83
N GLN A 193 3.70 -14.90 -11.77
CA GLN A 193 2.41 -14.69 -12.44
C GLN A 193 1.27 -14.85 -11.43
N SER A 194 0.16 -14.16 -11.69
CA SER A 194 -1.09 -14.30 -10.94
C SER A 194 -1.98 -15.40 -11.54
N LEU A 195 -3.05 -15.75 -10.83
CA LEU A 195 -4.12 -16.61 -11.36
C LEU A 195 -4.69 -16.10 -12.69
N LEU A 196 -4.77 -14.77 -12.88
CA LEU A 196 -5.27 -14.19 -14.12
C LEU A 196 -4.38 -14.54 -15.32
N HIS A 197 -3.08 -14.53 -15.15
CA HIS A 197 -2.13 -14.93 -16.19
C HIS A 197 -2.27 -16.43 -16.53
N VAL A 198 -2.53 -17.28 -15.53
CA VAL A 198 -2.80 -18.70 -15.77
C VAL A 198 -4.07 -18.89 -16.57
N LEU A 199 -5.15 -18.18 -16.22
CA LEU A 199 -6.42 -18.24 -16.92
C LEU A 199 -6.29 -17.76 -18.36
N ASP A 200 -5.59 -16.64 -18.60
CA ASP A 200 -5.34 -16.13 -19.94
C ASP A 200 -4.56 -17.14 -20.78
N ARG A 201 -3.49 -17.72 -20.25
CA ARG A 201 -2.65 -18.74 -20.92
C ARG A 201 -3.44 -19.99 -21.32
N VAL A 202 -4.43 -20.42 -20.53
CA VAL A 202 -5.27 -21.58 -20.87
C VAL A 202 -6.51 -21.20 -21.71
N GLY A 203 -6.56 -19.99 -22.27
CA GLY A 203 -7.53 -19.56 -23.25
C GLY A 203 -8.84 -19.00 -22.71
N PHE A 204 -8.87 -18.51 -21.46
CA PHE A 204 -9.95 -17.66 -20.98
C PHE A 204 -9.69 -16.21 -21.43
N LYS A 205 -10.76 -15.52 -21.82
CA LYS A 205 -10.69 -14.06 -22.00
C LYS A 205 -10.79 -13.39 -20.66
N VAL A 206 -9.68 -12.92 -20.13
CA VAL A 206 -9.62 -12.20 -18.85
C VAL A 206 -9.86 -10.72 -19.10
N ARG A 207 -10.71 -10.08 -18.31
CA ARG A 207 -10.92 -8.64 -18.33
C ARG A 207 -10.94 -8.11 -16.91
N TRP A 208 -10.08 -7.15 -16.62
CA TRP A 208 -10.08 -6.42 -15.37
C TRP A 208 -10.87 -5.11 -15.53
N LEU A 209 -11.80 -4.87 -14.62
CA LEU A 209 -12.53 -3.60 -14.50
C LEU A 209 -12.25 -3.04 -13.12
N ASP A 210 -11.85 -1.79 -13.06
CA ASP A 210 -11.41 -1.16 -11.83
C ASP A 210 -12.12 0.18 -11.61
N ASN A 211 -12.55 0.43 -10.39
CA ASN A 211 -13.08 1.70 -9.92
C ASN A 211 -12.22 2.30 -8.79
N GLN A 212 -10.98 1.83 -8.65
CA GLN A 212 -10.03 2.22 -7.62
C GLN A 212 -8.68 2.64 -8.25
N SER A 213 -7.59 2.28 -7.66
CA SER A 213 -6.24 2.66 -8.05
C SER A 213 -5.47 1.55 -8.80
N GLY A 214 -6.15 0.76 -9.60
CA GLY A 214 -5.57 -0.29 -10.43
C GLY A 214 -5.48 -1.66 -9.74
N CYS A 215 -5.03 -2.66 -10.49
CA CYS A 215 -5.02 -4.06 -10.09
C CYS A 215 -3.84 -4.47 -9.18
N LYS A 216 -3.05 -3.54 -8.70
CA LYS A 216 -1.90 -3.78 -7.81
C LYS A 216 -0.94 -4.87 -8.31
N GLY A 217 -0.70 -4.87 -9.60
CA GLY A 217 0.17 -5.83 -10.25
C GLY A 217 -0.48 -7.16 -10.65
N VAL A 218 -1.71 -7.44 -10.25
CA VAL A 218 -2.37 -8.72 -10.53
C VAL A 218 -2.65 -8.92 -12.02
N CYS A 219 -2.95 -7.84 -12.73
CA CYS A 219 -3.29 -7.88 -14.16
C CYS A 219 -2.20 -7.30 -15.08
N ASP A 220 -1.01 -6.99 -14.57
CA ASP A 220 0.05 -6.38 -15.39
C ASP A 220 0.49 -7.30 -16.53
N GLY A 221 0.53 -6.75 -17.75
CA GLY A 221 0.89 -7.52 -18.95
C GLY A 221 -0.23 -8.38 -19.53
N LEU A 222 -1.44 -8.29 -18.98
CA LEU A 222 -2.65 -8.88 -19.59
C LEU A 222 -3.33 -7.87 -20.54
N PRO A 223 -4.04 -8.37 -21.57
CA PRO A 223 -4.74 -7.51 -22.55
C PRO A 223 -5.91 -6.73 -21.94
#